data_f1a011471f305f2af2b863df61d4e893
#
_entry.id   f1a011471f305f2af2b863df61d4e893
#
_cell.length_a   1.000
_cell.length_b   1.000
_cell.length_c   1.000
_cell.angle_alpha   90.00
_cell.angle_beta   90.00
_cell.angle_gamma   90.00
#
_symmetry.space_group_name_H-M   'P 1'
#
loop_
_entity.id
_entity.type
_entity.pdbx_description
1 polymer ?
#
loop_
_entity_poly.entity_id
_entity_poly.type
_entity_poly.pdbx_seq_one_letter_code
_entity_poly.pdbx_strand_id
1 'polypeptide(L)'
;MIDDRGSDPRLIADEYLAEKPLSEIIYTALVQGLEHGGAELVTSDQDMQIQGRIVSSELRTVDRSGVESLQLTIRTQVALQGRGRTIWETTLFGRGTVRIEEGIAAALTASLDRMVRELVNDDYFIIELQ
;
A
#
# COMPACT_ATOMS: atom_id res chain seq x y z
N MET A 1 11.03 -0.96 -2.94
CA MET A 1 9.90 -1.88 -2.69
C MET A 1 9.93 -3.01 -3.72
N ILE A 2 9.67 -4.21 -3.27
CA ILE A 2 9.69 -5.42 -4.10
C ILE A 2 8.26 -5.76 -4.53
N ASP A 3 8.11 -6.25 -5.76
CA ASP A 3 6.83 -6.75 -6.26
C ASP A 3 6.95 -8.26 -6.46
N ASP A 4 6.34 -9.03 -5.58
CA ASP A 4 6.41 -10.49 -5.56
C ASP A 4 5.25 -11.17 -6.30
N ARG A 5 4.42 -10.42 -7.01
CA ARG A 5 3.25 -11.00 -7.70
C ARG A 5 3.64 -11.85 -8.91
N GLY A 6 4.84 -11.67 -9.47
CA GLY A 6 5.30 -12.39 -10.64
C GLY A 6 4.64 -11.97 -11.95
N SER A 7 4.08 -10.79 -12.01
CA SER A 7 3.37 -10.22 -13.14
C SER A 7 4.05 -8.95 -13.64
N ASP A 8 3.46 -8.29 -14.64
CA ASP A 8 3.94 -6.98 -15.10
C ASP A 8 4.01 -6.02 -13.90
N PRO A 9 5.14 -5.34 -13.68
CA PRO A 9 5.28 -4.41 -12.55
C PRO A 9 4.23 -3.29 -12.52
N ARG A 10 3.68 -2.93 -13.69
CA ARG A 10 2.63 -1.90 -13.79
C ARG A 10 1.23 -2.44 -13.56
N LEU A 11 1.06 -3.75 -13.43
CA LEU A 11 -0.26 -4.35 -13.24
C LEU A 11 -0.88 -3.91 -11.91
N ILE A 12 -2.06 -3.28 -11.98
CA ILE A 12 -2.86 -2.98 -10.80
C ILE A 12 -3.57 -4.27 -10.37
N ALA A 13 -4.40 -4.81 -11.24
CA ALA A 13 -5.07 -6.10 -11.09
C ALA A 13 -5.75 -6.45 -12.41
N ASP A 14 -6.02 -7.74 -12.66
CA ASP A 14 -6.62 -8.24 -13.89
C ASP A 14 -5.83 -7.77 -15.12
N GLU A 15 -6.47 -6.99 -16.00
CA GLU A 15 -5.87 -6.44 -17.22
C GLU A 15 -5.52 -4.95 -17.10
N TYR A 16 -5.71 -4.35 -15.92
CA TYR A 16 -5.51 -2.92 -15.72
C TYR A 16 -4.07 -2.61 -15.37
N LEU A 17 -3.45 -1.75 -16.17
CA LEU A 17 -2.06 -1.32 -16.00
C LEU A 17 -2.02 0.15 -15.55
N ALA A 18 -1.09 0.46 -14.66
CA ALA A 18 -0.77 1.83 -14.28
C ALA A 18 0.26 2.43 -15.23
N GLU A 19 0.48 3.73 -15.16
CA GLU A 19 1.49 4.41 -15.97
C GLU A 19 2.92 4.08 -15.54
N LYS A 20 3.10 3.66 -14.29
CA LYS A 20 4.38 3.32 -13.70
C LYS A 20 4.23 2.10 -12.78
N PRO A 21 5.32 1.50 -12.31
CA PRO A 21 5.24 0.30 -11.47
C PRO A 21 4.37 0.54 -10.22
N LEU A 22 3.51 -0.42 -9.90
CA LEU A 22 2.62 -0.33 -8.74
C LEU A 22 3.42 -0.22 -7.44
N SER A 23 4.57 -0.88 -7.35
CA SER A 23 5.46 -0.78 -6.20
C SER A 23 5.90 0.66 -5.94
N GLU A 24 6.19 1.41 -6.99
CA GLU A 24 6.57 2.82 -6.89
C GLU A 24 5.40 3.69 -6.42
N ILE A 25 4.20 3.42 -6.94
CA ILE A 25 2.98 4.13 -6.54
C ILE A 25 2.69 3.91 -5.06
N ILE A 26 2.74 2.66 -4.60
CA ILE A 26 2.49 2.31 -3.20
C ILE A 26 3.56 2.93 -2.30
N TYR A 27 4.83 2.82 -2.66
CA TYR A 27 5.92 3.39 -1.89
C TYR A 27 5.74 4.89 -1.69
N THR A 28 5.45 5.61 -2.78
CA THR A 28 5.21 7.06 -2.73
C THR A 28 4.03 7.41 -1.82
N ALA A 29 2.93 6.65 -1.92
CA ALA A 29 1.76 6.87 -1.07
C ALA A 29 2.08 6.66 0.41
N LEU A 30 2.81 5.61 0.75
CA LEU A 30 3.18 5.32 2.13
C LEU A 30 4.12 6.38 2.71
N VAL A 31 5.12 6.80 1.94
CA VAL A 31 6.06 7.86 2.37
C VAL A 31 5.33 9.18 2.59
N GLN A 32 4.48 9.59 1.65
CA GLN A 32 3.71 10.83 1.79
C GLN A 32 2.75 10.75 2.98
N GLY A 33 2.12 9.60 3.18
CA GLY A 33 1.21 9.38 4.30
C GLY A 33 1.92 9.51 5.64
N LEU A 34 3.12 8.95 5.76
CA LEU A 34 3.92 9.06 6.97
C LEU A 34 4.34 10.51 7.24
N GLU A 35 4.78 11.23 6.22
CA GLU A 35 5.15 12.63 6.34
C GLU A 35 3.96 13.49 6.79
N HIS A 36 2.78 13.29 6.18
CA HIS A 36 1.55 13.99 6.56
C HIS A 36 1.09 13.62 7.97
N GLY A 37 1.38 12.40 8.41
CA GLY A 37 1.07 11.94 9.76
C GLY A 37 2.01 12.46 10.83
N GLY A 38 2.99 13.29 10.47
CA GLY A 38 3.94 13.86 11.42
C GLY A 38 5.14 12.97 11.74
N ALA A 39 5.29 11.85 11.05
CA ALA A 39 6.49 11.03 11.20
C ALA A 39 7.67 11.72 10.51
N GLU A 40 8.73 11.98 11.27
CA GLU A 40 9.97 12.47 10.68
C GLU A 40 10.72 11.27 10.10
N LEU A 41 10.68 11.15 8.77
CA LEU A 41 11.53 10.20 8.08
C LEU A 41 12.93 10.82 8.00
N VAL A 42 13.73 10.57 9.02
CA VAL A 42 15.08 11.08 9.06
C VAL A 42 15.95 10.24 8.14
N THR A 43 16.21 10.76 6.95
CA THR A 43 17.06 10.09 5.96
C THR A 43 18.50 9.93 6.41
N SER A 44 18.89 10.61 7.46
CA SER A 44 20.24 10.53 8.03
C SER A 44 20.42 9.34 8.97
N ASP A 45 19.33 8.71 9.44
CA ASP A 45 19.45 7.51 10.27
C ASP A 45 19.50 6.28 9.36
N GLN A 46 20.70 5.95 8.91
CA GLN A 46 20.93 4.85 7.99
C GLN A 46 20.74 3.48 8.65
N ASP A 47 20.55 3.44 9.97
CA ASP A 47 20.36 2.20 10.69
C ASP A 47 18.94 1.66 10.58
N MET A 48 18.00 2.49 10.11
CA MET A 48 16.60 2.13 10.01
C MET A 48 16.12 2.27 8.56
N GLN A 49 15.53 1.22 8.02
CA GLN A 49 14.99 1.20 6.66
C GLN A 49 13.60 0.59 6.65
N ILE A 50 12.72 1.21 5.87
CA ILE A 50 11.40 0.66 5.59
C ILE A 50 11.50 -0.15 4.29
N GLN A 51 11.14 -1.42 4.38
CA GLN A 51 11.07 -2.31 3.23
C GLN A 51 9.65 -2.76 3.00
N GLY A 52 9.26 -2.85 1.76
CA GLY A 52 7.92 -3.28 1.39
C GLY A 52 7.93 -4.32 0.28
N ARG A 53 6.89 -5.15 0.28
CA ARG A 53 6.70 -6.20 -0.71
C ARG A 53 5.23 -6.29 -1.05
N ILE A 54 4.89 -6.16 -2.34
CA ILE A 54 3.53 -6.41 -2.80
C ILE A 54 3.34 -7.92 -2.89
N VAL A 55 2.42 -8.45 -2.11
CA VAL A 55 2.13 -9.89 -2.07
C VAL A 55 1.06 -10.25 -3.09
N SER A 56 -0.01 -9.47 -3.16
CA SER A 56 -1.11 -9.73 -4.07
C SER A 56 -1.93 -8.48 -4.37
N SER A 57 -2.60 -8.51 -5.50
CA SER A 57 -3.62 -7.53 -5.86
C SER A 57 -4.76 -8.28 -6.54
N GLU A 58 -5.99 -8.03 -6.11
CA GLU A 58 -7.19 -8.70 -6.61
C GLU A 58 -8.27 -7.69 -6.90
N LEU A 59 -8.93 -7.86 -8.03
CA LEU A 59 -10.06 -7.03 -8.43
C LEU A 59 -11.32 -7.90 -8.49
N ARG A 60 -12.38 -7.44 -7.86
CA ARG A 60 -13.69 -8.09 -7.88
C ARG A 60 -14.76 -7.10 -8.30
N THR A 61 -15.79 -7.61 -8.97
CA THR A 61 -17.02 -6.88 -9.14
C THR A 61 -17.97 -7.32 -8.04
N VAL A 62 -18.47 -6.38 -7.26
CA VAL A 62 -19.38 -6.66 -6.15
C VAL A 62 -20.65 -5.82 -6.30
N ASP A 63 -21.76 -6.36 -5.78
CA ASP A 63 -23.03 -5.66 -5.73
C ASP A 63 -23.23 -5.07 -4.34
N ARG A 64 -23.24 -3.75 -4.24
CA ARG A 64 -23.52 -3.04 -2.98
C ARG A 64 -24.88 -2.38 -3.07
N SER A 65 -25.87 -3.00 -2.46
CA SER A 65 -27.24 -2.47 -2.41
C SER A 65 -27.81 -2.17 -3.80
N GLY A 66 -27.62 -3.08 -4.75
CA GLY A 66 -28.09 -2.92 -6.12
C GLY A 66 -27.19 -2.10 -7.03
N VAL A 67 -26.03 -1.66 -6.55
CA VAL A 67 -25.06 -0.88 -7.34
C VAL A 67 -23.83 -1.74 -7.62
N GLU A 68 -23.54 -1.97 -8.89
CA GLU A 68 -22.32 -2.68 -9.27
C GLU A 68 -21.10 -1.83 -8.98
N SER A 69 -20.14 -2.42 -8.29
CA SER A 69 -18.94 -1.72 -7.81
C SER A 69 -17.68 -2.53 -8.10
N LEU A 70 -16.56 -1.83 -8.26
CA LEU A 70 -15.24 -2.43 -8.31
C LEU A 70 -14.65 -2.46 -6.90
N GLN A 71 -14.15 -3.61 -6.51
CA GLN A 71 -13.44 -3.75 -5.25
C GLN A 71 -12.01 -4.21 -5.51
N LEU A 72 -11.06 -3.35 -5.24
CA LEU A 72 -9.64 -3.64 -5.38
C LEU A 72 -9.05 -3.91 -4.00
N THR A 73 -8.38 -5.06 -3.86
CA THR A 73 -7.70 -5.44 -2.63
C THR A 73 -6.22 -5.63 -2.92
N ILE A 74 -5.38 -4.91 -2.20
CA ILE A 74 -3.92 -5.02 -2.32
C ILE A 74 -3.37 -5.42 -0.95
N ARG A 75 -2.54 -6.46 -0.92
CA ARG A 75 -1.82 -6.87 0.28
C ARG A 75 -0.36 -6.52 0.11
N THR A 76 0.16 -5.72 1.01
CA THR A 76 1.56 -5.31 1.02
C THR A 76 2.17 -5.62 2.38
N GLN A 77 3.23 -6.41 2.37
CA GLN A 77 4.00 -6.67 3.57
C GLN A 77 5.00 -5.53 3.76
N VAL A 78 5.01 -4.94 4.94
CA VAL A 78 5.92 -3.84 5.28
C VAL A 78 6.73 -4.22 6.50
N ALA A 79 8.03 -3.99 6.43
CA ALA A 79 8.95 -4.29 7.50
C ALA A 79 9.81 -3.08 7.82
N LEU A 80 10.09 -2.89 9.09
CA LEU A 80 11.08 -1.92 9.57
C LEU A 80 12.34 -2.70 9.91
N GLN A 81 13.42 -2.43 9.17
CA GLN A 81 14.71 -3.07 9.33
C GLN A 81 15.65 -2.13 10.06
N GLY A 82 16.36 -2.65 11.06
CA GLY A 82 17.36 -1.88 11.77
C GLY A 82 18.44 -2.77 12.35
N ARG A 83 19.69 -2.34 12.25
CA ARG A 83 20.86 -3.06 12.81
C ARG A 83 20.94 -4.52 12.37
N GLY A 84 20.64 -4.78 11.08
CA GLY A 84 20.72 -6.11 10.50
C GLY A 84 19.59 -7.06 10.86
N ARG A 85 18.51 -6.57 11.46
CA ARG A 85 17.36 -7.40 11.83
C ARG A 85 16.05 -6.70 11.55
N THR A 86 14.97 -7.48 11.47
CA THR A 86 13.62 -6.95 11.37
C THR A 86 13.14 -6.56 12.77
N ILE A 87 12.84 -5.27 12.96
CA ILE A 87 12.35 -4.74 14.23
C ILE A 87 10.83 -4.85 14.32
N TRP A 88 10.15 -4.64 13.20
CA TRP A 88 8.71 -4.66 13.13
C TRP A 88 8.29 -5.10 11.72
N GLU A 89 7.19 -5.83 11.63
CA GLU A 89 6.67 -6.33 10.36
C GLU A 89 5.17 -6.49 10.46
N THR A 90 4.46 -6.09 9.40
CA THR A 90 3.02 -6.31 9.29
C THR A 90 2.62 -6.42 7.84
N THR A 91 1.42 -6.93 7.59
CA THR A 91 0.79 -6.89 6.27
C THR A 91 -0.28 -5.82 6.27
N LEU A 92 -0.11 -4.83 5.42
CA LEU A 92 -1.09 -3.78 5.21
C LEU A 92 -2.12 -4.25 4.18
N PHE A 93 -3.36 -3.97 4.46
CA PHE A 93 -4.49 -4.41 3.67
C PHE A 93 -5.18 -3.18 3.10
N GLY A 94 -4.96 -2.93 1.81
CA GLY A 94 -5.63 -1.84 1.11
C GLY A 94 -6.85 -2.39 0.36
N ARG A 95 -8.05 -1.94 0.73
CA ARG A 95 -9.28 -2.30 0.02
C ARG A 95 -10.06 -1.05 -0.30
N GLY A 96 -10.30 -0.84 -1.58
CA GLY A 96 -11.12 0.27 -2.06
C GLY A 96 -12.29 -0.26 -2.86
N THR A 97 -13.49 0.21 -2.55
CA THR A 97 -14.71 -0.13 -3.28
C THR A 97 -15.31 1.14 -3.83
N VAL A 98 -15.45 1.21 -5.14
CA VAL A 98 -16.00 2.36 -5.85
C VAL A 98 -17.01 1.88 -6.88
N ARG A 99 -17.88 2.77 -7.35
CA ARG A 99 -18.79 2.43 -8.45
C ARG A 99 -17.99 2.13 -9.70
N ILE A 100 -18.52 1.23 -10.55
CA ILE A 100 -17.83 0.85 -11.80
C ILE A 100 -17.51 2.07 -12.65
N GLU A 101 -18.42 3.04 -12.75
CA GLU A 101 -18.20 4.24 -13.54
C GLU A 101 -17.11 5.16 -13.03
N GLU A 102 -16.69 5.03 -11.76
CA GLU A 102 -15.58 5.80 -11.22
C GLU A 102 -14.22 5.26 -11.67
N GLY A 103 -14.17 3.98 -12.03
CA GLY A 103 -13.01 3.36 -12.66
C GLY A 103 -11.94 2.85 -11.72
N ILE A 104 -10.95 2.18 -12.31
CA ILE A 104 -9.87 1.51 -11.57
C ILE A 104 -8.97 2.51 -10.82
N ALA A 105 -8.75 3.70 -11.38
CA ALA A 105 -7.90 4.70 -10.72
C ALA A 105 -8.50 5.14 -9.39
N ALA A 106 -9.84 5.32 -9.33
CA ALA A 106 -10.52 5.64 -8.09
C ALA A 106 -10.43 4.50 -7.08
N ALA A 107 -10.56 3.25 -7.54
CA ALA A 107 -10.41 2.07 -6.70
C ALA A 107 -8.99 1.98 -6.13
N LEU A 108 -7.98 2.28 -6.95
CA LEU A 108 -6.58 2.29 -6.50
C LEU A 108 -6.37 3.36 -5.43
N THR A 109 -6.84 4.59 -5.65
CA THR A 109 -6.72 5.68 -4.69
C THR A 109 -7.37 5.30 -3.35
N ALA A 110 -8.58 4.73 -3.38
CA ALA A 110 -9.27 4.30 -2.17
C ALA A 110 -8.49 3.20 -1.42
N SER A 111 -7.91 2.25 -2.16
CA SER A 111 -7.08 1.18 -1.60
C SER A 111 -5.83 1.73 -0.92
N LEU A 112 -5.16 2.68 -1.57
CA LEU A 112 -3.96 3.32 -1.03
C LEU A 112 -4.28 4.14 0.23
N ASP A 113 -5.38 4.90 0.22
CA ASP A 113 -5.80 5.68 1.38
C ASP A 113 -6.03 4.80 2.61
N ARG A 114 -6.65 3.65 2.42
CA ARG A 114 -6.86 2.70 3.51
C ARG A 114 -5.54 2.12 4.02
N MET A 115 -4.64 1.76 3.10
CA MET A 115 -3.34 1.21 3.44
C MET A 115 -2.52 2.21 4.26
N VAL A 116 -2.51 3.47 3.83
CA VAL A 116 -1.81 4.56 4.53
C VAL A 116 -2.40 4.75 5.93
N ARG A 117 -3.72 4.75 6.05
CA ARG A 117 -4.37 4.91 7.36
C ARG A 117 -4.01 3.78 8.32
N GLU A 118 -3.93 2.54 7.83
CA GLU A 118 -3.51 1.42 8.67
C GLU A 118 -2.08 1.61 9.17
N LEU A 119 -1.18 2.08 8.30
CA LEU A 119 0.22 2.28 8.67
C LEU A 119 0.40 3.41 9.67
N VAL A 120 -0.21 4.58 9.43
CA VAL A 120 -0.03 5.75 10.30
C VAL A 120 -0.75 5.59 11.65
N ASN A 121 -1.71 4.68 11.73
CA ASN A 121 -2.44 4.38 12.97
C ASN A 121 -1.86 3.18 13.72
N ASP A 122 -0.79 2.57 13.21
CA ASP A 122 -0.12 1.46 13.90
C ASP A 122 0.80 2.04 14.97
N ASP A 123 0.37 1.96 16.22
CA ASP A 123 1.11 2.53 17.35
C ASP A 123 2.49 1.89 17.53
N TYR A 124 2.61 0.60 17.27
CA TYR A 124 3.89 -0.10 17.39
C TYR A 124 4.88 0.38 16.33
N PHE A 125 4.42 0.57 15.11
CA PHE A 125 5.25 1.08 14.03
C PHE A 125 5.74 2.51 14.34
N ILE A 126 4.85 3.38 14.80
CA ILE A 126 5.19 4.77 15.12
C ILE A 126 6.21 4.83 16.27
N ILE A 127 6.06 3.98 17.28
CA ILE A 127 7.00 3.90 18.41
C ILE A 127 8.39 3.48 17.92
N GLU A 128 8.47 2.49 17.05
CA GLU A 128 9.75 1.99 16.54
C GLU A 128 10.45 3.00 15.62
N LEU A 129 9.70 3.90 14.97
CA LEU A 129 10.28 4.95 14.13
C LEU A 129 10.94 6.07 14.95
N GLN A 130 10.54 6.24 16.18
CA GLN A 130 11.10 7.27 17.07
C GLN A 130 12.35 6.73 17.83
#